data_e23bb1083de819d0543bcdde6828db7c
#
_entry.id   e23bb1083de819d0543bcdde6828db7c
#
_cell.length_a   1.000
_cell.length_b   1.000
_cell.length_c   1.000
_cell.angle_alpha   90.00
_cell.angle_beta   90.00
_cell.angle_gamma   90.00
#
_symmetry.space_group_name_H-M   'P 1'
#
loop_
_entity.id
_entity.type
_entity.pdbx_description
1 polymer ?
#
loop_
_entity_poly.entity_id
_entity_poly.type
_entity_poly.pdbx_seq_one_letter_code
_entity_poly.pdbx_strand_id
1 'polypeptide(L)'
;MCGICAFFDPELKDKDCAIQGMMDTIKHRGPSSDGKYTNDHVALGFRRLSIIDLRGGSQPIFNGEIYNFKPLRKELIDAGHTFTTKADTEVLLHGYEEWGMDGLLKRVRGMFAFVIWDDNTKTLYGARDFFGIKPMYYSDQNGKLIVGSELKSFLAYPGFKKELNTEAVKPYLMNQY
;
A
#
# COMPACT_ATOMS: atom_id res chain seq x y z
N MET A 1 14.03 1.23 5.17
CA MET A 1 12.74 1.86 4.75
C MET A 1 11.83 0.75 4.25
N CYS A 2 10.58 0.70 4.68
CA CYS A 2 9.68 -0.36 4.21
C CYS A 2 9.40 -0.27 2.69
N GLY A 3 8.94 -1.36 2.09
CA GLY A 3 8.49 -1.43 0.72
C GLY A 3 7.12 -2.10 0.66
N ILE A 4 6.23 -1.59 -0.18
CA ILE A 4 4.90 -2.14 -0.43
C ILE A 4 4.72 -2.49 -1.89
N CYS A 5 3.98 -3.56 -2.15
CA CYS A 5 3.48 -3.96 -3.46
C CYS A 5 2.03 -4.40 -3.32
N ALA A 6 1.22 -4.12 -4.30
CA ALA A 6 -0.15 -4.63 -4.36
C ALA A 6 -0.61 -4.72 -5.82
N PHE A 7 -1.61 -5.54 -6.08
CA PHE A 7 -2.37 -5.47 -7.32
C PHE A 7 -3.81 -5.93 -7.12
N PHE A 8 -4.69 -5.40 -7.96
CA PHE A 8 -6.04 -5.87 -8.16
C PHE A 8 -6.10 -6.53 -9.54
N ASP A 9 -6.32 -7.83 -9.58
CA ASP A 9 -6.52 -8.61 -10.81
C ASP A 9 -7.32 -9.88 -10.48
N PRO A 10 -8.64 -9.85 -10.67
CA PRO A 10 -9.48 -11.03 -10.44
C PRO A 10 -9.18 -12.22 -11.38
N GLU A 11 -8.59 -11.96 -12.54
CA GLU A 11 -8.34 -12.98 -13.56
C GLU A 11 -7.02 -13.75 -13.33
N LEU A 12 -6.06 -13.16 -12.60
CA LEU A 12 -4.78 -13.80 -12.35
C LEU A 12 -4.95 -14.99 -11.38
N LYS A 13 -4.60 -16.19 -11.84
CA LYS A 13 -4.76 -17.42 -11.07
C LYS A 13 -3.74 -17.56 -9.94
N ASP A 14 -2.46 -17.32 -10.25
CA ASP A 14 -1.36 -17.48 -9.28
C ASP A 14 -0.91 -16.12 -8.71
N LYS A 15 -1.78 -15.53 -7.88
CA LYS A 15 -1.50 -14.26 -7.22
C LYS A 15 -0.37 -14.36 -6.21
N ASP A 16 -0.22 -15.53 -5.59
CA ASP A 16 0.80 -15.76 -4.56
C ASP A 16 2.20 -15.70 -5.16
N CYS A 17 2.43 -16.34 -6.29
CA CYS A 17 3.70 -16.28 -7.01
C CYS A 17 3.98 -14.87 -7.55
N ALA A 18 2.97 -14.21 -8.12
CA ALA A 18 3.11 -12.87 -8.67
C ALA A 18 3.51 -11.85 -7.59
N ILE A 19 2.80 -11.83 -6.45
CA ILE A 19 3.13 -10.89 -5.36
C ILE A 19 4.48 -11.20 -4.74
N GLN A 20 4.86 -12.48 -4.63
CA GLN A 20 6.17 -12.87 -4.16
C GLN A 20 7.27 -12.33 -5.08
N GLY A 21 7.13 -12.49 -6.40
CA GLY A 21 8.06 -11.93 -7.37
C GLY A 21 8.20 -10.41 -7.24
N MET A 22 7.09 -9.68 -7.08
CA MET A 22 7.11 -8.24 -6.84
C MET A 22 7.84 -7.86 -5.55
N MET A 23 7.57 -8.58 -4.46
CA MET A 23 8.22 -8.38 -3.15
C MET A 23 9.73 -8.64 -3.20
N ASP A 24 10.17 -9.62 -3.98
CA ASP A 24 11.59 -9.96 -4.09
C ASP A 24 12.40 -8.85 -4.78
N THR A 25 11.80 -8.12 -5.70
CA THR A 25 12.45 -6.96 -6.33
C THR A 25 12.74 -5.83 -5.35
N ILE A 26 11.95 -5.70 -4.27
CA ILE A 26 12.07 -4.63 -3.27
C ILE A 26 12.63 -5.12 -1.92
N LYS A 27 13.25 -6.31 -1.88
CA LYS A 27 13.82 -6.91 -0.65
C LYS A 27 14.82 -5.98 0.06
N HIS A 28 15.62 -5.22 -0.70
CA HIS A 28 16.59 -4.24 -0.17
C HIS A 28 15.94 -3.14 0.67
N ARG A 29 14.64 -2.84 0.48
CA ARG A 29 13.92 -1.83 1.28
C ARG A 29 13.58 -2.31 2.68
N GLY A 30 13.36 -3.61 2.85
CA GLY A 30 13.01 -4.19 4.14
C GLY A 30 13.46 -5.64 4.24
N PRO A 31 14.74 -5.87 4.59
CA PRO A 31 15.29 -7.22 4.63
C PRO A 31 14.90 -8.00 5.88
N SER A 32 14.33 -7.35 6.91
CA SER A 32 14.14 -7.95 8.24
C SER A 32 12.92 -8.86 8.34
N SER A 33 11.83 -8.50 7.68
CA SER A 33 10.62 -9.33 7.65
C SER A 33 9.76 -8.96 6.45
N ASP A 34 8.84 -9.84 6.13
CA ASP A 34 7.87 -9.68 5.07
C ASP A 34 6.53 -10.29 5.45
N GLY A 35 5.52 -9.96 4.69
CA GLY A 35 4.20 -10.57 4.77
C GLY A 35 3.43 -10.32 3.49
N LYS A 36 2.49 -11.21 3.21
CA LYS A 36 1.61 -11.13 2.05
C LYS A 36 0.20 -11.60 2.41
N TYR A 37 -0.75 -11.07 1.65
CA TYR A 37 -2.14 -11.47 1.68
C TYR A 37 -2.63 -11.62 0.25
N THR A 38 -3.37 -12.69 -0.03
CA THR A 38 -3.99 -12.92 -1.34
C THR A 38 -5.42 -13.41 -1.17
N ASN A 39 -6.29 -13.00 -2.07
CA ASN A 39 -7.62 -13.55 -2.25
C ASN A 39 -7.99 -13.61 -3.74
N ASP A 40 -9.25 -13.86 -4.08
CA ASP A 40 -9.69 -13.98 -5.46
C ASP A 40 -9.52 -12.68 -6.29
N HIS A 41 -9.40 -11.52 -5.66
CA HIS A 41 -9.37 -10.23 -6.32
C HIS A 41 -8.00 -9.55 -6.26
N VAL A 42 -7.31 -9.65 -5.13
CA VAL A 42 -6.11 -8.86 -4.84
C VAL A 42 -4.96 -9.70 -4.33
N ALA A 43 -3.77 -9.14 -4.46
CA ALA A 43 -2.62 -9.52 -3.66
C ALA A 43 -1.95 -8.27 -3.08
N LEU A 44 -1.59 -8.36 -1.81
CA LEU A 44 -0.90 -7.34 -1.04
C LEU A 44 0.39 -7.93 -0.50
N GLY A 45 1.48 -7.19 -0.57
CA GLY A 45 2.78 -7.63 -0.07
C GLY A 45 3.60 -6.48 0.49
N PHE A 46 4.38 -6.76 1.52
CA PHE A 46 5.29 -5.79 2.09
C PHE A 46 6.64 -6.39 2.46
N ARG A 47 7.66 -5.55 2.43
CA ARG A 47 9.00 -5.78 2.99
C ARG A 47 9.26 -4.78 4.08
N ARG A 48 9.70 -5.22 5.25
CA ARG A 48 9.74 -4.39 6.45
C ARG A 48 11.07 -4.36 7.16
N LEU A 49 11.26 -3.24 7.86
CA LEU A 49 12.34 -3.06 8.83
C LEU A 49 11.85 -3.25 10.29
N SER A 50 10.63 -3.65 10.58
CA SER A 50 10.07 -4.16 11.85
C SER A 50 8.55 -4.46 11.81
N ILE A 51 8.02 -5.16 12.78
CA ILE A 51 6.93 -6.14 12.87
C ILE A 51 5.49 -5.55 12.91
N ILE A 52 4.51 -6.13 12.16
CA ILE A 52 3.06 -6.09 12.48
C ILE A 52 2.38 -7.40 12.06
N ASP A 53 1.42 -7.85 12.87
CA ASP A 53 0.58 -9.04 12.69
C ASP A 53 -0.48 -8.81 11.58
N LEU A 54 -0.63 -9.79 10.68
CA LEU A 54 -1.54 -9.76 9.54
C LEU A 54 -2.67 -10.78 9.66
N ARG A 55 -3.35 -10.88 10.81
CA ARG A 55 -4.42 -11.85 11.01
C ARG A 55 -5.79 -11.17 11.01
N GLY A 56 -6.55 -11.39 9.93
CA GLY A 56 -8.01 -11.22 9.84
C GLY A 56 -8.51 -9.79 9.59
N GLY A 57 -9.43 -9.64 8.64
CA GLY A 57 -10.11 -8.38 8.32
C GLY A 57 -9.45 -7.56 7.21
N SER A 58 -9.82 -6.31 7.09
CA SER A 58 -9.19 -5.35 6.16
C SER A 58 -7.70 -5.22 6.46
N GLN A 59 -6.86 -5.37 5.44
CA GLN A 59 -5.41 -5.43 5.62
C GLN A 59 -4.76 -4.19 5.04
N PRO A 60 -4.25 -3.24 5.85
CA PRO A 60 -3.40 -2.18 5.36
C PRO A 60 -1.99 -2.70 5.13
N ILE A 61 -1.38 -2.38 4.00
CA ILE A 61 0.07 -2.40 3.84
C ILE A 61 0.59 -0.97 3.87
N PHE A 62 1.61 -0.73 4.67
CA PHE A 62 2.02 0.61 5.06
C PHE A 62 3.53 0.81 5.00
N ASN A 63 3.93 1.93 4.43
CA ASN A 63 5.30 2.43 4.44
C ASN A 63 5.28 3.88 4.94
N GLY A 64 5.68 4.12 6.18
CA GLY A 64 5.67 5.49 6.69
C GLY A 64 5.64 5.60 8.20
N GLU A 65 5.14 6.75 8.66
CA GLU A 65 4.93 7.08 10.06
C GLU A 65 3.78 8.09 10.17
N ILE A 66 2.78 7.78 11.01
CA ILE A 66 1.65 8.66 11.32
C ILE A 66 1.98 9.45 12.59
N TYR A 67 2.38 10.70 12.43
CA TYR A 67 2.88 11.51 13.55
C TYR A 67 1.84 11.78 14.63
N ASN A 68 0.58 11.91 14.25
CA ASN A 68 -0.52 12.15 15.15
C ASN A 68 -1.31 10.88 15.54
N PHE A 69 -0.67 9.69 15.47
CA PHE A 69 -1.37 8.43 15.76
C PHE A 69 -1.90 8.36 17.21
N LYS A 70 -1.22 8.96 18.19
CA LYS A 70 -1.63 8.90 19.61
C LYS A 70 -2.99 9.56 19.87
N PRO A 71 -3.24 10.82 19.46
CA PRO A 71 -4.57 11.41 19.60
C PRO A 71 -5.64 10.69 18.78
N LEU A 72 -5.33 10.25 17.54
CA LEU A 72 -6.29 9.48 16.73
C LEU A 72 -6.64 8.14 17.38
N ARG A 73 -5.65 7.45 17.94
CA ARG A 73 -5.88 6.21 18.69
C ARG A 73 -6.82 6.42 19.86
N LYS A 74 -6.64 7.52 20.62
CA LYS A 74 -7.53 7.84 21.73
C LYS A 74 -8.96 8.08 21.25
N GLU A 75 -9.15 8.87 20.20
CA GLU A 75 -10.46 9.13 19.58
C GLU A 75 -11.15 7.84 19.15
N LEU A 76 -10.42 6.90 18.52
CA LEU A 76 -10.93 5.62 18.07
C LEU A 76 -11.29 4.69 19.26
N ILE A 77 -10.49 4.68 20.32
CA ILE A 77 -10.82 3.93 21.56
C ILE A 77 -12.09 4.50 22.20
N ASP A 78 -12.22 5.82 22.26
CA ASP A 78 -13.41 6.50 22.79
C ASP A 78 -14.67 6.21 21.92
N ALA A 79 -14.48 5.92 20.61
CA ALA A 79 -15.52 5.47 19.69
C ALA A 79 -15.83 3.95 19.75
N GLY A 80 -15.08 3.18 20.57
CA GLY A 80 -15.34 1.76 20.82
C GLY A 80 -14.38 0.78 20.12
N HIS A 81 -13.38 1.27 19.36
CA HIS A 81 -12.39 0.39 18.72
C HIS A 81 -11.41 -0.21 19.74
N THR A 82 -11.09 -1.49 19.51
CA THR A 82 -10.12 -2.21 20.35
C THR A 82 -8.81 -2.39 19.60
N PHE A 83 -7.72 -1.91 20.18
CA PHE A 83 -6.39 -2.01 19.62
C PHE A 83 -5.61 -3.18 20.20
N THR A 84 -4.96 -3.96 19.34
CA THR A 84 -4.15 -5.11 19.73
C THR A 84 -2.67 -4.82 19.77
N THR A 85 -2.21 -3.79 19.05
CA THR A 85 -0.82 -3.37 18.99
C THR A 85 -0.63 -1.93 19.47
N LYS A 86 0.62 -1.49 19.58
CA LYS A 86 0.97 -0.08 19.81
C LYS A 86 1.37 0.65 18.53
N ALA A 87 1.21 0.00 17.36
CA ALA A 87 1.65 0.53 16.09
C ALA A 87 0.70 1.62 15.56
N ASP A 88 1.26 2.57 14.86
CA ASP A 88 0.53 3.62 14.15
C ASP A 88 -0.29 3.08 12.98
N THR A 89 0.11 1.96 12.39
CA THR A 89 -0.59 1.31 11.28
C THR A 89 -2.02 0.90 11.64
N GLU A 90 -2.26 0.46 12.89
CA GLU A 90 -3.58 0.03 13.35
C GLU A 90 -4.57 1.20 13.39
N VAL A 91 -4.07 2.43 13.58
CA VAL A 91 -4.89 3.65 13.48
C VAL A 91 -5.42 3.87 12.05
N LEU A 92 -4.67 3.47 11.02
CA LEU A 92 -5.15 3.57 9.64
C LEU A 92 -6.34 2.64 9.39
N LEU A 93 -6.28 1.42 9.93
CA LEU A 93 -7.35 0.44 9.77
C LEU A 93 -8.62 0.90 10.48
N HIS A 94 -8.54 1.13 11.80
CA HIS A 94 -9.71 1.57 12.57
C HIS A 94 -10.23 2.93 12.15
N GLY A 95 -9.33 3.83 11.72
CA GLY A 95 -9.74 5.12 11.16
C GLY A 95 -10.46 5.00 9.81
N TYR A 96 -10.11 4.01 8.99
CA TYR A 96 -10.87 3.70 7.78
C TYR A 96 -12.26 3.14 8.13
N GLU A 97 -12.33 2.22 9.09
CA GLU A 97 -13.59 1.63 9.55
C GLU A 97 -14.55 2.69 10.12
N GLU A 98 -14.04 3.65 10.90
CA GLU A 98 -14.85 4.66 11.58
C GLU A 98 -15.24 5.83 10.66
N TRP A 99 -14.31 6.34 9.85
CA TRP A 99 -14.49 7.59 9.11
C TRP A 99 -14.52 7.44 7.59
N GLY A 100 -14.33 6.23 7.08
CA GLY A 100 -14.09 5.99 5.65
C GLY A 100 -12.76 6.58 5.17
N MET A 101 -12.42 6.38 3.89
CA MET A 101 -11.14 6.82 3.34
C MET A 101 -10.98 8.35 3.39
N ASP A 102 -12.00 9.09 2.99
CA ASP A 102 -11.93 10.57 2.98
C ASP A 102 -11.81 11.16 4.40
N GLY A 103 -12.53 10.58 5.36
CA GLY A 103 -12.48 10.99 6.75
C GLY A 103 -11.13 10.69 7.38
N LEU A 104 -10.54 9.54 7.08
CA LEU A 104 -9.21 9.14 7.51
C LEU A 104 -8.15 10.12 6.96
N LEU A 105 -8.14 10.36 5.65
CA LEU A 105 -7.13 11.20 4.99
C LEU A 105 -7.17 12.67 5.47
N LYS A 106 -8.33 13.19 5.85
CA LYS A 106 -8.45 14.53 6.44
C LYS A 106 -7.81 14.63 7.83
N ARG A 107 -7.72 13.51 8.55
CA ARG A 107 -7.25 13.45 9.94
C ARG A 107 -5.78 13.09 10.09
N VAL A 108 -5.29 12.14 9.30
CA VAL A 108 -3.90 11.68 9.42
C VAL A 108 -2.88 12.76 9.07
N ARG A 109 -1.79 12.81 9.84
CA ARG A 109 -0.64 13.68 9.59
C ARG A 109 0.62 12.83 9.70
N GLY A 110 1.47 12.90 8.67
CA GLY A 110 2.69 12.09 8.65
C GLY A 110 3.29 11.99 7.26
N MET A 111 4.26 11.11 7.14
CA MET A 111 4.86 10.70 5.88
C MET A 111 4.44 9.26 5.61
N PHE A 112 3.68 9.03 4.55
CA PHE A 112 3.12 7.70 4.34
C PHE A 112 2.83 7.35 2.87
N ALA A 113 2.86 6.06 2.59
CA ALA A 113 2.21 5.42 1.49
C ALA A 113 1.56 4.14 2.01
N PHE A 114 0.28 3.95 1.74
CA PHE A 114 -0.42 2.74 2.17
C PHE A 114 -1.45 2.28 1.17
N VAL A 115 -1.82 1.02 1.31
CA VAL A 115 -2.90 0.38 0.56
C VAL A 115 -3.80 -0.36 1.54
N ILE A 116 -5.11 -0.19 1.39
CA ILE A 116 -6.14 -0.90 2.15
C ILE A 116 -7.02 -1.66 1.15
N TRP A 117 -7.22 -2.94 1.40
CA TRP A 117 -8.24 -3.73 0.72
C TRP A 117 -9.47 -3.85 1.62
N ASP A 118 -10.60 -3.47 1.10
CA ASP A 118 -11.91 -3.68 1.73
C ASP A 118 -12.61 -4.86 1.06
N ASP A 119 -12.70 -5.96 1.78
CA ASP A 119 -13.31 -7.19 1.26
C ASP A 119 -14.84 -7.11 1.19
N ASN A 120 -15.48 -6.21 1.93
CA ASN A 120 -16.93 -6.01 1.88
C ASN A 120 -17.36 -5.28 0.60
N THR A 121 -16.64 -4.21 0.27
CA THR A 121 -16.92 -3.38 -0.91
C THR A 121 -16.14 -3.81 -2.15
N LYS A 122 -15.23 -4.80 -2.03
CA LYS A 122 -14.30 -5.28 -3.08
C LYS A 122 -13.51 -4.12 -3.70
N THR A 123 -13.05 -3.22 -2.84
CA THR A 123 -12.36 -2.00 -3.27
C THR A 123 -10.93 -1.95 -2.72
N LEU A 124 -9.99 -1.67 -3.60
CA LEU A 124 -8.59 -1.42 -3.26
C LEU A 124 -8.34 0.09 -3.19
N TYR A 125 -8.03 0.58 -2.01
CA TYR A 125 -7.67 1.98 -1.78
C TYR A 125 -6.16 2.14 -1.69
N GLY A 126 -5.63 3.21 -2.27
CA GLY A 126 -4.24 3.60 -2.13
C GLY A 126 -4.13 5.08 -1.78
N ALA A 127 -3.24 5.43 -0.85
CA ALA A 127 -2.99 6.81 -0.49
C ALA A 127 -1.51 7.08 -0.25
N ARG A 128 -1.11 8.31 -0.57
CA ARG A 128 0.25 8.82 -0.37
C ARG A 128 0.19 10.17 0.33
N ASP A 129 1.18 10.46 1.15
CA ASP A 129 1.27 11.75 1.85
C ASP A 129 1.33 12.93 0.87
N PHE A 130 0.88 14.09 1.36
CA PHE A 130 0.71 15.29 0.56
C PHE A 130 1.98 15.74 -0.19
N PHE A 131 3.14 15.59 0.43
CA PHE A 131 4.43 15.98 -0.16
C PHE A 131 5.09 14.85 -0.95
N GLY A 132 4.50 13.65 -0.97
CA GLY A 132 5.08 12.51 -1.65
C GLY A 132 6.39 12.02 -1.03
N ILE A 133 6.58 12.20 0.27
CA ILE A 133 7.81 11.80 0.99
C ILE A 133 8.02 10.29 0.89
N LYS A 134 6.95 9.49 1.01
CA LYS A 134 7.04 8.05 0.79
C LYS A 134 6.71 7.73 -0.67
N PRO A 135 7.57 6.95 -1.35
CA PRO A 135 7.32 6.60 -2.74
C PRO A 135 6.13 5.66 -2.87
N MET A 136 5.26 5.97 -3.81
CA MET A 136 4.19 5.09 -4.28
C MET A 136 3.93 5.40 -5.75
N TYR A 137 3.98 4.37 -6.57
CA TYR A 137 3.67 4.39 -7.99
C TYR A 137 2.48 3.48 -8.24
N TYR A 138 1.72 3.77 -9.28
CA TYR A 138 0.64 2.89 -9.72
C TYR A 138 0.58 2.80 -11.24
N SER A 139 0.01 1.73 -11.74
CA SER A 139 -0.31 1.52 -13.15
C SER A 139 -1.69 0.90 -13.25
N ASP A 140 -2.54 1.49 -14.07
CA ASP A 140 -3.80 0.89 -14.48
C ASP A 140 -3.66 0.43 -15.94
N GLN A 141 -3.75 -0.88 -16.15
CA GLN A 141 -3.68 -1.49 -17.46
C GLN A 141 -4.90 -2.40 -17.65
N ASN A 142 -5.89 -1.89 -18.39
CA ASN A 142 -7.13 -2.63 -18.69
C ASN A 142 -7.91 -3.06 -17.44
N GLY A 143 -8.04 -2.17 -16.45
CA GLY A 143 -8.75 -2.44 -15.19
C GLY A 143 -7.96 -3.29 -14.19
N LYS A 144 -6.69 -3.58 -14.47
CA LYS A 144 -5.76 -4.23 -13.55
C LYS A 144 -4.88 -3.17 -12.91
N LEU A 145 -5.11 -2.91 -11.63
CA LEU A 145 -4.36 -1.92 -10.88
C LEU A 145 -3.14 -2.56 -10.23
N ILE A 146 -1.97 -1.99 -10.47
CA ILE A 146 -0.71 -2.40 -9.85
C ILE A 146 -0.19 -1.22 -9.04
N VAL A 147 0.25 -1.47 -7.81
CA VAL A 147 0.81 -0.46 -6.90
C VAL A 147 2.15 -0.95 -6.36
N GLY A 148 3.10 -0.04 -6.19
CA GLY A 148 4.40 -0.39 -5.62
C GLY A 148 5.22 0.80 -5.16
N SER A 149 6.10 0.56 -4.21
CA SER A 149 7.07 1.56 -3.76
C SER A 149 8.16 1.86 -4.77
N GLU A 150 8.38 0.96 -5.73
CA GLU A 150 9.38 1.10 -6.80
C GLU A 150 8.87 0.50 -8.12
N LEU A 151 9.11 1.19 -9.21
CA LEU A 151 8.64 0.78 -10.55
C LEU A 151 9.15 -0.61 -10.98
N LYS A 152 10.34 -1.03 -10.51
CA LYS A 152 10.86 -2.35 -10.84
C LYS A 152 9.99 -3.50 -10.31
N SER A 153 9.17 -3.28 -9.29
CA SER A 153 8.23 -4.30 -8.82
C SER A 153 7.16 -4.63 -9.87
N PHE A 154 6.80 -3.67 -10.72
CA PHE A 154 5.84 -3.89 -11.80
C PHE A 154 6.36 -4.85 -12.86
N LEU A 155 7.68 -4.85 -13.11
CA LEU A 155 8.30 -5.75 -14.08
C LEU A 155 8.19 -7.24 -13.70
N ALA A 156 7.98 -7.52 -12.41
CA ALA A 156 7.76 -8.87 -11.91
C ALA A 156 6.28 -9.29 -11.93
N TYR A 157 5.36 -8.35 -12.20
CA TYR A 157 3.94 -8.67 -12.33
C TYR A 157 3.67 -9.28 -13.71
N PRO A 158 3.03 -10.47 -13.80
CA PRO A 158 2.73 -11.12 -15.06
C PRO A 158 1.85 -10.27 -15.97
N GLY A 159 2.30 -10.04 -17.19
CA GLY A 159 1.53 -9.27 -18.17
C GLY A 159 1.71 -7.75 -18.11
N PHE A 160 2.56 -7.22 -17.21
CA PHE A 160 2.90 -5.80 -17.25
C PHE A 160 3.56 -5.41 -18.57
N LYS A 161 2.94 -4.49 -19.28
CA LYS A 161 3.49 -3.97 -20.55
C LYS A 161 4.31 -2.73 -20.26
N LYS A 162 5.59 -2.79 -20.60
CA LYS A 162 6.51 -1.67 -20.52
C LYS A 162 6.44 -0.87 -21.82
N GLU A 163 5.82 0.31 -21.74
CA GLU A 163 5.70 1.21 -22.88
C GLU A 163 6.36 2.56 -22.55
N LEU A 164 7.06 3.13 -23.53
CA LEU A 164 7.65 4.46 -23.38
C LEU A 164 6.59 5.53 -23.66
N ASN A 165 6.32 6.40 -22.68
CA ASN A 165 5.56 7.61 -22.95
C ASN A 165 6.43 8.62 -23.67
N THR A 166 6.34 8.64 -25.01
CA THR A 166 7.15 9.52 -25.87
C THR A 166 6.89 11.00 -25.65
N GLU A 167 5.68 11.38 -25.23
CA GLU A 167 5.33 12.77 -24.90
C GLU A 167 6.04 13.28 -23.65
N ALA A 168 6.31 12.37 -22.69
CA ALA A 168 7.02 12.71 -21.46
C ALA A 168 8.55 12.81 -21.65
N VAL A 169 9.12 12.29 -22.74
CA VAL A 169 10.58 12.26 -22.96
C VAL A 169 11.15 13.68 -22.99
N LYS A 170 10.55 14.58 -23.77
CA LYS A 170 11.04 15.96 -23.92
C LYS A 170 10.96 16.74 -22.58
N PRO A 171 9.82 16.80 -21.88
CA PRO A 171 9.75 17.42 -20.56
C PRO A 171 10.76 16.83 -19.56
N TYR A 172 10.93 15.51 -19.53
CA TYR A 172 11.90 14.86 -18.67
C TYR A 172 13.33 15.31 -18.95
N LEU A 173 13.74 15.36 -20.21
CA LEU A 173 15.10 15.81 -20.59
C LEU A 173 15.34 17.29 -20.28
N MET A 174 14.30 18.13 -20.34
CA MET A 174 14.40 19.56 -20.07
C MET A 174 14.37 19.87 -18.57
N ASN A 175 13.56 19.19 -17.79
CA ASN A 175 13.24 19.52 -16.39
C ASN A 175 13.77 18.50 -15.39
N GLN A 176 14.27 17.35 -15.85
CA GLN A 176 14.79 16.24 -15.04
C GLN A 176 13.76 15.62 -14.08
N TYR A 177 12.45 15.72 -14.38
CA TYR A 177 11.37 15.03 -13.65
C TYR A 177 10.15 14.73 -14.52
#